data_7a8101fe51beac69d13cd095c16703f2
#
_entry.id   7a8101fe51beac69d13cd095c16703f2
#
_cell.length_a   1.000
_cell.length_b   1.000
_cell.length_c   1.000
_cell.angle_alpha   90.00
_cell.angle_beta   90.00
_cell.angle_gamma   90.00
#
_symmetry.space_group_name_H-M   'P 1'
#
loop_
_entity.id
_entity.type
_entity.pdbx_description
1 polymer ?
#
loop_
_entity_poly.entity_id
_entity_poly.type
_entity_poly.pdbx_seq_one_letter_code
_entity_poly.pdbx_strand_id
1 'polypeptide(L)'
;DQDGVPGISYPGIPPGETFTYRFPIVQNGTYWFHSHSGFQEPDGAYGSIVIEPKKREPFQYDKEYVVQLTDAHPHRGNRIMRNLKMMPDYYNRQQRTLFDFLKDAREKGVDTALADRAAWGDMRMMPTDIEDLQGFTPLINGKSTEQNWTGLFKPGERVRLRFINS
;
A
#
# COMPACT_ATOMS: atom_id res chain seq x y z
N ASP A 1 -17.83 -16.97 6.47
CA ASP A 1 -19.09 -16.40 6.98
C ASP A 1 -18.95 -15.06 7.70
N GLN A 2 -17.72 -14.68 8.05
CA GLN A 2 -17.41 -13.44 8.77
C GLN A 2 -16.37 -12.58 8.04
N ASP A 3 -16.06 -12.92 6.83
CA ASP A 3 -15.23 -12.11 5.97
C ASP A 3 -16.00 -10.89 5.47
N GLY A 4 -15.40 -9.76 5.63
CA GLY A 4 -15.98 -8.45 5.67
C GLY A 4 -16.73 -7.95 4.45
N VAL A 5 -17.90 -8.50 4.14
CA VAL A 5 -18.80 -7.90 3.16
C VAL A 5 -20.02 -7.32 3.88
N PRO A 6 -19.95 -6.01 4.28
CA PRO A 6 -21.06 -5.36 4.95
C PRO A 6 -22.33 -5.41 4.11
N GLY A 7 -23.46 -5.74 4.75
CA GLY A 7 -24.76 -5.88 4.09
C GLY A 7 -25.02 -7.25 3.45
N ILE A 8 -23.99 -8.14 3.37
CA ILE A 8 -24.17 -9.53 2.91
C ILE A 8 -23.88 -10.50 4.05
N SER A 9 -22.69 -10.49 4.61
CA SER A 9 -22.32 -11.42 5.68
C SER A 9 -22.71 -10.89 7.07
N TYR A 10 -22.78 -9.58 7.24
CA TYR A 10 -23.21 -8.92 8.48
C TYR A 10 -23.52 -7.43 8.22
N PRO A 11 -24.22 -6.74 9.14
CA PRO A 11 -24.67 -5.36 8.91
C PRO A 11 -23.56 -4.29 9.02
N GLY A 12 -22.32 -4.69 9.25
CA GLY A 12 -21.21 -3.79 9.57
C GLY A 12 -21.09 -3.56 11.09
N ILE A 13 -20.08 -2.79 11.49
CA ILE A 13 -19.83 -2.47 12.91
C ILE A 13 -20.14 -0.98 13.12
N PRO A 14 -21.21 -0.62 13.83
CA PRO A 14 -21.51 0.77 14.11
C PRO A 14 -20.43 1.44 14.97
N PRO A 15 -20.27 2.77 14.88
CA PRO A 15 -19.37 3.50 15.75
C PRO A 15 -19.65 3.26 17.24
N GLY A 16 -18.59 2.93 18.00
CA GLY A 16 -18.69 2.66 19.44
C GLY A 16 -19.08 1.23 19.80
N GLU A 17 -19.38 0.39 18.81
CA GLU A 17 -19.72 -1.01 19.04
C GLU A 17 -18.53 -1.95 18.84
N THR A 18 -18.64 -3.15 19.41
CA THR A 18 -17.64 -4.21 19.31
C THR A 18 -18.27 -5.42 18.61
N PHE A 19 -17.60 -5.90 17.55
CA PHE A 19 -17.96 -7.14 16.90
C PHE A 19 -16.92 -8.22 17.22
N THR A 20 -17.36 -9.42 17.58
CA THR A 20 -16.48 -10.56 17.87
C THR A 20 -16.45 -11.52 16.70
N TYR A 21 -15.32 -11.57 16.01
CA TYR A 21 -15.06 -12.58 14.98
C TYR A 21 -14.74 -13.93 15.62
N ARG A 22 -15.42 -14.98 15.16
CA ARG A 22 -15.17 -16.36 15.62
C ARG A 22 -15.09 -17.28 14.42
N PHE A 23 -13.93 -17.88 14.23
CA PHE A 23 -13.70 -18.82 13.13
C PHE A 23 -12.70 -19.90 13.54
N PRO A 24 -12.79 -21.12 12.97
CA PRO A 24 -11.80 -22.18 13.22
C PRO A 24 -10.47 -21.82 12.56
N ILE A 25 -9.40 -21.93 13.32
CA ILE A 25 -8.05 -21.77 12.78
C ILE A 25 -7.61 -23.09 12.15
N VAL A 26 -7.50 -23.12 10.82
CA VAL A 26 -7.07 -24.30 10.04
C VAL A 26 -5.67 -24.17 9.45
N GLN A 27 -5.12 -22.96 9.45
CA GLN A 27 -3.82 -22.62 8.87
C GLN A 27 -3.05 -21.67 9.78
N ASN A 28 -1.73 -21.63 9.62
CA ASN A 28 -0.87 -20.66 10.25
C ASN A 28 -0.31 -19.69 9.21
N GLY A 29 0.26 -18.59 9.65
CA GLY A 29 0.92 -17.64 8.75
C GLY A 29 0.86 -16.20 9.24
N THR A 30 1.28 -15.33 8.36
CA THR A 30 1.26 -13.89 8.56
C THR A 30 0.29 -13.28 7.55
N TYR A 31 -0.68 -12.57 8.05
CA TYR A 31 -1.80 -12.00 7.30
C TYR A 31 -2.02 -10.56 7.74
N TRP A 32 -2.87 -9.85 7.04
CA TRP A 32 -3.36 -8.55 7.44
C TRP A 32 -4.87 -8.48 7.33
N PHE A 33 -5.47 -7.53 7.98
CA PHE A 33 -6.87 -7.16 7.84
C PHE A 33 -6.98 -5.69 7.44
N HIS A 34 -8.03 -5.35 6.74
CA HIS A 34 -8.32 -3.97 6.36
C HIS A 34 -9.82 -3.74 6.23
N SER A 35 -10.22 -2.49 6.21
CA SER A 35 -11.62 -2.12 6.06
C SER A 35 -12.06 -2.19 4.59
N HIS A 36 -13.25 -2.71 4.36
CA HIS A 36 -13.95 -2.65 3.07
C HIS A 36 -15.04 -1.57 3.03
N SER A 37 -15.10 -0.69 4.02
CA SER A 37 -16.13 0.35 4.15
C SER A 37 -15.57 1.71 3.74
N GLY A 38 -16.11 2.26 2.64
CA GLY A 38 -15.70 3.57 2.12
C GLY A 38 -14.21 3.62 1.80
N PHE A 39 -13.51 4.61 2.32
CA PHE A 39 -12.07 4.81 2.16
C PHE A 39 -11.31 4.69 3.48
N GLN A 40 -11.79 3.82 4.37
CA GLN A 40 -11.18 3.66 5.69
C GLN A 40 -9.79 3.00 5.60
N GLU A 41 -9.58 2.09 4.64
CA GLU A 41 -8.29 1.44 4.41
C GLU A 41 -7.19 2.48 4.11
N PRO A 42 -7.26 3.32 3.05
CA PRO A 42 -6.27 4.36 2.80
C PRO A 42 -6.20 5.43 3.89
N ASP A 43 -7.21 5.53 4.74
CA ASP A 43 -7.21 6.41 5.91
C ASP A 43 -6.60 5.73 7.16
N GLY A 44 -6.08 4.49 7.05
CA GLY A 44 -5.32 3.80 8.10
C GLY A 44 -6.07 2.71 8.86
N ALA A 45 -7.25 2.25 8.39
CA ALA A 45 -8.00 1.17 9.04
C ALA A 45 -7.51 -0.22 8.56
N TYR A 46 -6.34 -0.60 8.97
CA TYR A 46 -5.70 -1.90 8.68
C TYR A 46 -4.80 -2.33 9.84
N GLY A 47 -4.39 -3.60 9.83
CA GLY A 47 -3.44 -4.13 10.78
C GLY A 47 -3.00 -5.54 10.45
N SER A 48 -2.05 -6.08 11.21
CA SER A 48 -1.50 -7.41 11.00
C SER A 48 -2.24 -8.47 11.83
N ILE A 49 -2.27 -9.70 11.30
CA ILE A 49 -2.72 -10.91 12.00
C ILE A 49 -1.60 -11.95 11.89
N VAL A 50 -1.13 -12.44 13.02
CA VAL A 50 -0.20 -13.57 13.08
C VAL A 50 -0.91 -14.77 13.68
N ILE A 51 -0.95 -15.86 12.93
CA ILE A 51 -1.51 -17.14 13.38
C ILE A 51 -0.34 -18.08 13.64
N GLU A 52 -0.14 -18.43 14.89
CA GLU A 52 0.95 -19.29 15.31
C GLU A 52 0.74 -20.75 14.84
N PRO A 53 1.81 -21.49 14.45
CA PRO A 53 1.70 -22.87 14.07
C PRO A 53 1.41 -23.77 15.28
N LYS A 54 0.53 -24.76 15.09
CA LYS A 54 0.25 -25.76 16.12
C LYS A 54 1.47 -26.64 16.46
N LYS A 55 2.32 -26.90 15.45
CA LYS A 55 3.57 -27.64 15.62
C LYS A 55 4.73 -26.64 15.62
N ARG A 56 5.76 -26.93 16.42
CA ARG A 56 6.97 -26.11 16.45
C ARG A 56 7.60 -26.05 15.06
N GLU A 57 7.99 -24.86 14.66
CA GLU A 57 8.69 -24.61 13.39
C GLU A 57 10.08 -25.27 13.38
N PRO A 58 10.59 -25.69 12.21
CA PRO A 58 11.88 -26.36 12.10
C PRO A 58 13.08 -25.44 12.37
N PHE A 59 12.86 -24.16 12.48
CA PHE A 59 13.88 -23.16 12.79
C PHE A 59 13.57 -22.48 14.13
N GLN A 60 14.61 -21.88 14.71
CA GLN A 60 14.50 -21.18 15.99
C GLN A 60 14.88 -19.70 15.80
N TYR A 61 14.19 -18.86 16.51
CA TYR A 61 14.50 -17.43 16.61
C TYR A 61 14.35 -16.97 18.06
N ASP A 62 15.06 -15.92 18.40
CA ASP A 62 15.08 -15.35 19.75
C ASP A 62 14.15 -14.16 19.85
N LYS A 63 13.92 -13.48 18.72
CA LYS A 63 12.98 -12.36 18.59
C LYS A 63 12.22 -12.41 17.27
N GLU A 64 11.03 -11.83 17.29
CA GLU A 64 10.19 -11.70 16.11
C GLU A 64 9.61 -10.30 16.01
N TYR A 65 9.56 -9.79 14.78
CA TYR A 65 8.90 -8.53 14.45
C TYR A 65 8.02 -8.69 13.23
N VAL A 66 6.83 -8.11 13.30
CA VAL A 66 6.00 -7.88 12.12
C VAL A 66 6.40 -6.52 11.52
N VAL A 67 6.68 -6.52 10.24
CA VAL A 67 7.07 -5.35 9.47
C VAL A 67 6.00 -5.14 8.39
N GLN A 68 5.00 -4.32 8.71
CA GLN A 68 3.95 -3.96 7.77
C GLN A 68 4.36 -2.73 6.99
N LEU A 69 4.48 -2.89 5.67
CA LEU A 69 4.78 -1.84 4.71
C LEU A 69 3.45 -1.29 4.22
N THR A 70 3.28 0.01 4.37
CA THR A 70 2.08 0.73 3.96
C THR A 70 2.47 2.10 3.42
N ASP A 71 1.51 2.88 3.04
CA ASP A 71 1.72 4.27 2.70
C ASP A 71 0.64 5.18 3.31
N ALA A 72 0.89 6.46 3.30
CA ALA A 72 -0.07 7.47 3.72
C ALA A 72 -0.04 8.68 2.77
N HIS A 73 -1.21 9.24 2.54
CA HIS A 73 -1.35 10.45 1.73
C HIS A 73 -1.86 11.61 2.60
N PRO A 74 -1.42 12.87 2.36
CA PRO A 74 -1.89 14.04 3.12
C PRO A 74 -3.40 14.31 2.97
N HIS A 75 -4.00 13.84 1.87
CA HIS A 75 -5.44 13.91 1.66
C HIS A 75 -6.10 12.59 2.04
N ARG A 76 -7.23 12.65 2.72
CA ARG A 76 -8.06 11.49 3.00
C ARG A 76 -8.63 10.88 1.73
N GLY A 77 -8.92 9.58 1.74
CA GLY A 77 -9.37 8.81 0.60
C GLY A 77 -10.62 9.40 -0.09
N ASN A 78 -11.58 9.92 0.67
CA ASN A 78 -12.74 10.64 0.11
C ASN A 78 -12.38 11.87 -0.72
N ARG A 79 -11.35 12.61 -0.31
CA ARG A 79 -10.85 13.77 -1.05
C ARG A 79 -10.11 13.33 -2.30
N ILE A 80 -9.30 12.29 -2.19
CA ILE A 80 -8.59 11.71 -3.33
C ILE A 80 -9.59 11.30 -4.41
N MET A 81 -10.60 10.49 -4.06
CA MET A 81 -11.61 10.04 -4.99
C MET A 81 -12.38 11.18 -5.65
N ARG A 82 -12.76 12.19 -4.89
CA ARG A 82 -13.43 13.37 -5.45
C ARG A 82 -12.56 14.10 -6.46
N ASN A 83 -11.28 14.27 -6.17
CA ASN A 83 -10.36 14.95 -7.06
C ASN A 83 -10.13 14.14 -8.35
N LEU A 84 -9.95 12.84 -8.26
CA LEU A 84 -9.82 11.95 -9.41
C LEU A 84 -11.08 11.91 -10.28
N LYS A 85 -12.28 11.97 -9.68
CA LYS A 85 -13.52 12.08 -10.44
C LYS A 85 -13.66 13.42 -11.19
N MET A 86 -13.08 14.49 -10.68
CA MET A 86 -13.05 15.79 -11.37
C MET A 86 -12.00 15.83 -12.47
N MET A 87 -10.82 15.27 -12.20
CA MET A 87 -9.68 15.26 -13.12
C MET A 87 -8.86 14.00 -12.85
N PRO A 88 -8.85 13.02 -13.76
CA PRO A 88 -8.10 11.76 -13.56
C PRO A 88 -6.64 11.97 -13.21
N ASP A 89 -5.98 12.94 -13.84
CA ASP A 89 -4.56 13.25 -13.63
C ASP A 89 -4.29 14.25 -12.50
N TYR A 90 -5.25 14.47 -11.60
CA TYR A 90 -5.13 15.50 -10.55
C TYR A 90 -3.87 15.33 -9.68
N TYR A 91 -3.46 14.08 -9.44
CA TYR A 91 -2.28 13.75 -8.63
C TYR A 91 -1.02 13.45 -9.47
N ASN A 92 -1.13 13.48 -10.80
CA ASN A 92 0.01 13.30 -11.68
C ASN A 92 0.74 14.64 -11.85
N ARG A 93 1.77 14.85 -11.03
CA ARG A 93 2.52 16.11 -10.97
C ARG A 93 3.69 16.19 -11.94
N GLN A 94 3.98 15.10 -12.63
CA GLN A 94 5.14 14.99 -13.53
C GLN A 94 4.71 14.75 -14.98
N GLN A 95 3.64 15.41 -15.41
CA GLN A 95 3.17 15.33 -16.79
C GLN A 95 4.24 15.84 -17.76
N ARG A 96 4.46 15.09 -18.82
CA ARG A 96 5.42 15.46 -19.87
C ARG A 96 4.92 16.65 -20.67
N THR A 97 5.71 17.71 -20.69
CA THR A 97 5.45 18.95 -21.43
C THR A 97 6.11 18.95 -22.80
N LEU A 98 5.80 19.95 -23.62
CA LEU A 98 6.52 20.21 -24.86
C LEU A 98 8.00 20.53 -24.61
N PHE A 99 8.33 21.19 -23.51
CA PHE A 99 9.70 21.48 -23.14
C PHE A 99 10.51 20.21 -22.84
N ASP A 100 9.87 19.22 -22.21
CA ASP A 100 10.49 17.91 -21.97
C ASP A 100 10.75 17.19 -23.29
N PHE A 101 9.84 17.29 -24.26
CA PHE A 101 10.06 16.75 -25.61
C PHE A 101 11.27 17.41 -26.29
N LEU A 102 11.36 18.73 -26.26
CA LEU A 102 12.48 19.45 -26.87
C LEU A 102 13.81 19.10 -26.19
N LYS A 103 13.80 18.90 -24.89
CA LYS A 103 14.96 18.41 -24.14
C LYS A 103 15.35 17.00 -24.57
N ASP A 104 14.40 16.06 -24.57
CA ASP A 104 14.61 14.68 -25.02
C ASP A 104 15.14 14.63 -26.46
N ALA A 105 14.53 15.41 -27.37
CA ALA A 105 14.93 15.49 -28.76
C ALA A 105 16.38 16.01 -28.93
N ARG A 106 16.79 16.94 -28.07
CA ARG A 106 18.18 17.47 -28.06
C ARG A 106 19.18 16.46 -27.51
N GLU A 107 18.81 15.69 -26.48
CA GLU A 107 19.69 14.75 -25.79
C GLU A 107 19.77 13.40 -26.50
N LYS A 108 18.66 12.90 -27.03
CA LYS A 108 18.51 11.52 -27.57
C LYS A 108 18.29 11.46 -29.08
N GLY A 109 18.09 12.61 -29.71
CA GLY A 109 17.69 12.73 -31.11
C GLY A 109 16.16 12.77 -31.29
N VAL A 110 15.71 13.48 -32.34
CA VAL A 110 14.27 13.72 -32.61
C VAL A 110 13.53 12.41 -32.86
N ASP A 111 14.11 11.51 -33.66
CA ASP A 111 13.45 10.23 -34.02
C ASP A 111 13.23 9.35 -32.79
N THR A 112 14.21 9.28 -31.90
CA THR A 112 14.11 8.54 -30.63
C THR A 112 13.05 9.14 -29.72
N ALA A 113 13.01 10.46 -29.59
CA ALA A 113 12.03 11.15 -28.76
C ALA A 113 10.61 11.01 -29.30
N LEU A 114 10.43 11.01 -30.62
CA LEU A 114 9.13 10.75 -31.26
C LEU A 114 8.70 9.29 -31.09
N ALA A 115 9.60 8.33 -31.32
CA ALA A 115 9.30 6.92 -31.14
C ALA A 115 8.88 6.58 -29.72
N ASP A 116 9.57 7.14 -28.72
CA ASP A 116 9.22 6.99 -27.29
C ASP A 116 7.82 7.55 -27.01
N ARG A 117 7.51 8.76 -27.52
CA ARG A 117 6.19 9.38 -27.35
C ARG A 117 5.08 8.57 -28.03
N ALA A 118 5.34 8.03 -29.21
CA ALA A 118 4.39 7.20 -29.94
C ALA A 118 4.11 5.89 -29.20
N ALA A 119 5.15 5.21 -28.69
CA ALA A 119 4.99 3.96 -27.93
C ALA A 119 4.12 4.15 -26.68
N TRP A 120 4.34 5.22 -25.91
CA TRP A 120 3.49 5.54 -24.76
C TRP A 120 2.07 5.96 -25.18
N GLY A 121 1.93 6.68 -26.29
CA GLY A 121 0.65 7.06 -26.87
C GLY A 121 -0.19 5.86 -27.32
N ASP A 122 0.44 4.85 -27.90
CA ASP A 122 -0.21 3.61 -28.30
C ASP A 122 -0.75 2.82 -27.09
N MET A 123 -0.06 2.87 -25.96
CA MET A 123 -0.54 2.30 -24.69
C MET A 123 -1.62 3.17 -24.04
N ARG A 124 -1.90 4.35 -24.55
CA ARG A 124 -2.78 5.36 -23.94
C ARG A 124 -2.38 5.71 -22.51
N MET A 125 -1.08 5.69 -22.26
CA MET A 125 -0.46 5.98 -20.95
C MET A 125 0.64 7.01 -21.13
N MET A 126 0.95 7.69 -20.04
CA MET A 126 2.20 8.46 -19.88
C MET A 126 3.16 7.70 -18.97
N PRO A 127 4.50 7.88 -19.10
CA PRO A 127 5.47 7.25 -18.19
C PRO A 127 5.21 7.55 -16.72
N THR A 128 4.52 8.65 -16.43
CA THR A 128 4.14 9.09 -15.08
C THR A 128 2.87 8.43 -14.55
N ASP A 129 2.15 7.67 -15.39
CA ASP A 129 0.93 6.95 -15.00
C ASP A 129 1.23 5.57 -14.37
N ILE A 130 2.50 5.23 -14.18
CA ILE A 130 2.91 4.04 -13.42
C ILE A 130 2.46 4.16 -11.95
N GLU A 131 2.41 5.38 -11.42
CA GLU A 131 1.78 5.70 -10.15
C GLU A 131 0.56 6.60 -10.40
N ASP A 132 -0.64 6.05 -10.32
CA ASP A 132 -1.89 6.80 -10.50
C ASP A 132 -2.05 7.93 -9.49
N LEU A 133 -1.46 7.77 -8.33
CA LEU A 133 -1.53 8.72 -7.21
C LEU A 133 -0.13 9.05 -6.71
N GLN A 134 0.34 10.25 -6.97
CA GLN A 134 1.60 10.75 -6.43
C GLN A 134 1.39 11.47 -5.10
N GLY A 135 2.42 11.46 -4.27
CA GLY A 135 2.46 12.18 -3.00
C GLY A 135 2.22 11.32 -1.77
N PHE A 136 2.33 10.01 -1.91
CA PHE A 136 2.36 9.09 -0.77
C PHE A 136 3.67 9.15 -0.02
N THR A 137 3.58 8.93 1.28
CA THR A 137 4.72 8.74 2.17
C THR A 137 4.75 7.27 2.57
N PRO A 138 5.81 6.51 2.26
CA PRO A 138 5.93 5.13 2.70
C PRO A 138 6.06 5.04 4.21
N LEU A 139 5.40 4.05 4.79
CA LEU A 139 5.38 3.80 6.23
C LEU A 139 5.85 2.39 6.55
N ILE A 140 6.52 2.25 7.68
CA ILE A 140 6.80 0.96 8.33
C ILE A 140 6.09 0.94 9.69
N ASN A 141 5.15 0.01 9.85
CA ASN A 141 4.34 -0.08 11.07
C ASN A 141 3.69 1.28 11.45
N GLY A 142 3.19 2.02 10.45
CA GLY A 142 2.56 3.32 10.63
C GLY A 142 3.51 4.48 10.90
N LYS A 143 4.83 4.28 10.80
CA LYS A 143 5.85 5.33 11.00
C LYS A 143 6.54 5.70 9.70
N SER A 144 6.64 7.00 9.44
CA SER A 144 7.44 7.52 8.33
C SER A 144 8.95 7.35 8.57
N THR A 145 9.74 7.60 7.54
CA THR A 145 11.21 7.60 7.64
C THR A 145 11.73 8.53 8.74
N GLU A 146 11.09 9.68 8.93
CA GLU A 146 11.47 10.67 9.95
C GLU A 146 11.16 10.17 11.37
N GLN A 147 10.05 9.45 11.55
CA GLN A 147 9.63 8.89 12.84
C GLN A 147 10.43 7.65 13.21
N ASN A 148 11.04 7.01 12.25
CA ASN A 148 11.90 5.84 12.35
C ASN A 148 11.34 4.68 13.19
N TRP A 149 11.01 3.57 12.55
CA TRP A 149 10.70 2.33 13.25
C TRP A 149 11.99 1.58 13.60
N THR A 150 12.09 1.05 14.83
CA THR A 150 13.29 0.37 15.28
C THR A 150 12.95 -0.97 15.92
N GLY A 151 13.57 -2.05 15.44
CA GLY A 151 13.57 -3.36 16.05
C GLY A 151 14.86 -3.57 16.85
N LEU A 152 14.75 -3.91 18.16
CA LEU A 152 15.90 -4.09 19.05
C LEU A 152 16.32 -5.55 19.13
N PHE A 153 17.59 -5.83 18.95
CA PHE A 153 18.16 -7.16 19.14
C PHE A 153 19.59 -7.07 19.72
N LYS A 154 20.05 -8.17 20.32
CA LYS A 154 21.42 -8.29 20.84
C LYS A 154 22.29 -9.06 19.83
N PRO A 155 23.61 -8.79 19.80
CA PRO A 155 24.54 -9.60 18.99
C PRO A 155 24.38 -11.09 19.30
N GLY A 156 24.27 -11.91 18.26
CA GLY A 156 24.07 -13.37 18.36
C GLY A 156 22.60 -13.81 18.42
N GLU A 157 21.65 -12.93 18.66
CA GLU A 157 20.22 -13.27 18.55
C GLU A 157 19.79 -13.47 17.09
N ARG A 158 18.98 -14.49 16.86
CA ARG A 158 18.33 -14.73 15.58
C ARG A 158 17.01 -13.99 15.57
N VAL A 159 16.83 -13.13 14.59
CA VAL A 159 15.64 -12.29 14.44
C VAL A 159 14.82 -12.80 13.26
N ARG A 160 13.54 -13.08 13.50
CA ARG A 160 12.56 -13.34 12.46
C ARG A 160 11.85 -12.06 12.10
N LEU A 161 11.80 -11.73 10.82
CA LEU A 161 11.00 -10.64 10.29
C LEU A 161 9.85 -11.21 9.47
N ARG A 162 8.64 -10.79 9.78
CA ARG A 162 7.43 -11.09 9.03
C ARG A 162 7.04 -9.86 8.24
N PHE A 163 7.19 -9.90 6.93
CA PHE A 163 6.84 -8.79 6.07
C PHE A 163 5.41 -8.91 5.57
N ILE A 164 4.66 -7.82 5.66
CA ILE A 164 3.36 -7.61 5.05
C ILE A 164 3.50 -6.40 4.14
N ASN A 165 3.10 -6.55 2.88
CA ASN A 165 2.96 -5.45 1.93
C ASN A 165 1.45 -5.23 1.71
N SER A 166 0.92 -4.13 2.22
CA SER A 166 -0.51 -3.83 2.23
C SER A 166 -0.82 -2.49 1.57
#